data_b0c3eb268e3a8492bc574e59f2ab18af
#
_entry.id   b0c3eb268e3a8492bc574e59f2ab18af
#
_cell.length_a   1.000
_cell.length_b   1.000
_cell.length_c   1.000
_cell.angle_alpha   90.00
_cell.angle_beta   90.00
_cell.angle_gamma   90.00
#
_symmetry.space_group_name_H-M   'P 1'
#
loop_
_entity.id
_entity.type
_entity.pdbx_description
1 polymer ?
#
loop_
_entity_poly.entity_id
_entity_poly.type
_entity_poly.pdbx_seq_one_letter_code
_entity_poly.pdbx_strand_id
1 'polypeptide(L)'
;MQEKKDKEMISNTTTEKMYQDLGISREVYSFCQEILTGLEPRFKEIDENAEYNQLKVIKAMQDNKVSEACLLGTTGYGYNDLGRETLEAVYASVFHTEDALVRPQITCGTHALALA
;
A
#
# COMPACT_ATOMS: atom_id res chain seq x y z
N MET A 1 -8.60 27.48 16.95
CA MET A 1 -9.18 27.25 15.60
C MET A 1 -8.67 28.28 14.57
N GLN A 2 -8.44 29.53 14.96
CA GLN A 2 -7.90 30.60 14.10
C GLN A 2 -6.42 30.39 13.74
N GLU A 3 -5.55 30.05 14.71
CA GLU A 3 -4.11 29.79 14.47
C GLU A 3 -3.80 28.68 13.46
N LYS A 4 -4.68 27.68 13.36
CA LYS A 4 -4.54 26.58 12.41
C LYS A 4 -4.87 27.02 10.99
N LYS A 5 -5.88 27.90 10.83
CA LYS A 5 -6.24 28.52 9.55
C LYS A 5 -5.17 29.50 9.07
N ASP A 6 -4.59 30.27 9.99
CA ASP A 6 -3.55 31.25 9.65
C ASP A 6 -2.24 30.57 9.22
N LYS A 7 -1.86 29.45 9.87
CA LYS A 7 -0.72 28.62 9.44
C LYS A 7 -0.94 27.96 8.07
N GLU A 8 -2.14 27.48 7.81
CA GLU A 8 -2.50 26.84 6.53
C GLU A 8 -2.48 27.88 5.38
N MET A 9 -2.95 29.10 5.62
CA MET A 9 -2.96 30.20 4.66
C MET A 9 -1.54 30.70 4.34
N ILE A 10 -0.64 30.80 5.33
CA ILE A 10 0.76 31.18 5.14
C ILE A 10 1.52 30.09 4.36
N SER A 11 1.25 28.82 4.64
CA SER A 11 1.85 27.66 3.94
C SER A 11 1.46 27.66 2.45
N ASN A 12 0.20 27.88 2.12
CA ASN A 12 -0.28 27.90 0.73
C ASN A 12 0.34 29.05 -0.09
N THR A 13 0.44 30.24 0.48
CA THR A 13 1.04 31.40 -0.20
C THR A 13 2.53 31.18 -0.48
N THR A 14 3.25 30.56 0.44
CA THR A 14 4.67 30.25 0.26
C THR A 14 4.87 29.19 -0.81
N THR A 15 4.05 28.13 -0.80
CA THR A 15 4.11 27.04 -1.77
C THR A 15 3.76 27.52 -3.18
N GLU A 16 2.71 28.35 -3.35
CA GLU A 16 2.35 28.98 -4.63
C GLU A 16 3.51 29.77 -5.21
N LYS A 17 4.21 30.57 -4.39
CA LYS A 17 5.38 31.33 -4.83
C LYS A 17 6.51 30.43 -5.31
N MET A 18 6.80 29.34 -4.63
CA MET A 18 7.82 28.39 -5.07
C MET A 18 7.48 27.75 -6.42
N TYR A 19 6.20 27.44 -6.68
CA TYR A 19 5.78 26.95 -8.00
C TYR A 19 5.98 28.01 -9.09
N GLN A 20 5.72 29.29 -8.79
CA GLN A 20 5.97 30.40 -9.72
C GLN A 20 7.47 30.56 -10.00
N ASP A 21 8.32 30.46 -8.98
CA ASP A 21 9.79 30.50 -9.12
C ASP A 21 10.32 29.35 -9.98
N LEU A 22 9.61 28.22 -10.03
CA LEU A 22 9.87 27.07 -10.91
C LEU A 22 9.27 27.23 -12.32
N GLY A 23 8.64 28.37 -12.64
CA GLY A 23 8.09 28.68 -13.96
C GLY A 23 6.63 28.23 -14.17
N ILE A 24 5.93 27.82 -13.12
CA ILE A 24 4.50 27.44 -13.20
C ILE A 24 3.66 28.70 -12.97
N SER A 25 2.84 29.06 -13.94
CA SER A 25 2.00 30.24 -13.83
C SER A 25 0.94 30.06 -12.72
N ARG A 26 0.47 31.21 -12.22
CA ARG A 26 -0.57 31.23 -11.19
C ARG A 26 -1.87 30.59 -11.66
N GLU A 27 -2.22 30.79 -12.92
CA GLU A 27 -3.43 30.23 -13.53
C GLU A 27 -3.37 28.69 -13.54
N VAL A 28 -2.23 28.13 -13.95
CA VAL A 28 -2.01 26.68 -13.94
C VAL A 28 -2.05 26.13 -12.52
N TYR A 29 -1.40 26.80 -11.57
CA TYR A 29 -1.44 26.40 -10.16
C TYR A 29 -2.88 26.38 -9.63
N SER A 30 -3.64 27.48 -9.84
CA SER A 30 -5.03 27.58 -9.37
C SER A 30 -5.92 26.52 -10.00
N PHE A 31 -5.79 26.27 -11.29
CA PHE A 31 -6.51 25.21 -11.99
C PHE A 31 -6.22 23.81 -11.40
N CYS A 32 -4.96 23.51 -11.13
CA CYS A 32 -4.58 22.25 -10.47
C CYS A 32 -5.18 22.12 -9.06
N GLN A 33 -5.20 23.22 -8.28
CA GLN A 33 -5.79 23.20 -6.93
C GLN A 33 -7.31 22.96 -6.98
N GLU A 34 -8.01 23.54 -7.96
CA GLU A 34 -9.44 23.31 -8.17
C GLU A 34 -9.73 21.84 -8.49
N ILE A 35 -8.94 21.24 -9.40
CA ILE A 35 -9.06 19.80 -9.72
C ILE A 35 -8.78 18.94 -8.49
N LEU A 36 -7.71 19.21 -7.75
CA LEU A 36 -7.35 18.45 -6.56
C LEU A 36 -8.47 18.50 -5.50
N THR A 37 -9.04 19.67 -5.27
CA THR A 37 -10.18 19.83 -4.36
C THR A 37 -11.39 19.01 -4.81
N GLY A 38 -11.66 18.97 -6.12
CA GLY A 38 -12.73 18.13 -6.67
C GLY A 38 -12.47 16.61 -6.54
N LEU A 39 -11.20 16.22 -6.53
CA LEU A 39 -10.79 14.81 -6.40
C LEU A 39 -10.63 14.33 -4.94
N GLU A 40 -10.61 15.25 -3.98
CA GLU A 40 -10.39 14.95 -2.55
C GLU A 40 -11.29 13.81 -2.00
N PRO A 41 -12.60 13.77 -2.32
CA PRO A 41 -13.46 12.67 -1.88
C PRO A 41 -13.03 11.31 -2.45
N ARG A 42 -12.53 11.31 -3.69
CA ARG A 42 -12.04 10.09 -4.33
C ARG A 42 -10.73 9.60 -3.75
N PHE A 43 -9.81 10.51 -3.46
CA PHE A 43 -8.56 10.17 -2.76
C PHE A 43 -8.83 9.61 -1.38
N LYS A 44 -9.76 10.21 -0.63
CA LYS A 44 -10.16 9.70 0.68
C LYS A 44 -10.70 8.28 0.61
N GLU A 45 -11.55 7.97 -0.37
CA GLU A 45 -12.06 6.59 -0.59
C GLU A 45 -10.91 5.60 -0.88
N ILE A 46 -9.92 6.02 -1.69
CA ILE A 46 -8.74 5.21 -1.99
C ILE A 46 -7.90 4.97 -0.73
N ASP A 47 -7.68 6.02 0.07
CA ASP A 47 -6.90 5.93 1.31
C ASP A 47 -7.58 5.01 2.33
N GLU A 48 -8.90 5.13 2.52
CA GLU A 48 -9.68 4.25 3.39
C GLU A 48 -9.59 2.78 2.96
N ASN A 49 -9.67 2.51 1.66
CA ASN A 49 -9.50 1.16 1.12
C ASN A 49 -8.07 0.64 1.30
N ALA A 50 -7.06 1.51 1.09
CA ALA A 50 -5.66 1.15 1.29
C ALA A 50 -5.37 0.84 2.76
N GLU A 51 -5.85 1.66 3.68
CA GLU A 51 -5.72 1.44 5.13
C GLU A 51 -6.36 0.12 5.55
N TYR A 52 -7.61 -0.15 5.12
CA TYR A 52 -8.29 -1.40 5.41
C TYR A 52 -7.49 -2.62 4.96
N ASN A 53 -7.01 -2.60 3.71
CA ASN A 53 -6.24 -3.73 3.16
C ASN A 53 -4.89 -3.89 3.86
N GLN A 54 -4.22 -2.80 4.23
CA GLN A 54 -2.98 -2.84 4.99
C GLN A 54 -3.19 -3.47 6.37
N LEU A 55 -4.21 -3.05 7.09
CA LEU A 55 -4.56 -3.61 8.41
C LEU A 55 -4.93 -5.09 8.32
N LYS A 56 -5.65 -5.49 7.28
CA LYS A 56 -5.99 -6.89 7.00
C LYS A 56 -4.73 -7.76 6.84
N VAL A 57 -3.73 -7.28 6.09
CA VAL A 57 -2.45 -8.00 5.91
C VAL A 57 -1.67 -8.06 7.22
N ILE A 58 -1.56 -6.93 7.94
CA ILE A 58 -0.86 -6.89 9.24
C ILE A 58 -1.51 -7.88 10.23
N LYS A 59 -2.85 -7.90 10.29
CA LYS A 59 -3.55 -8.86 11.14
C LYS A 59 -3.26 -10.30 10.76
N ALA A 60 -3.28 -10.64 9.47
CA ALA A 60 -2.95 -11.98 8.98
C ALA A 60 -1.52 -12.38 9.36
N MET A 61 -0.56 -11.45 9.26
CA MET A 61 0.82 -11.68 9.71
C MET A 61 0.92 -11.94 11.22
N GLN A 62 0.18 -11.20 12.03
CA GLN A 62 0.13 -11.40 13.48
C GLN A 62 -0.51 -12.75 13.85
N ASP A 63 -1.65 -13.08 13.25
CA ASP A 63 -2.38 -14.32 13.50
C ASP A 63 -1.53 -15.55 13.14
N ASN A 64 -0.75 -15.47 12.06
CA ASN A 64 0.17 -16.52 11.60
C ASN A 64 1.57 -16.41 12.23
N LYS A 65 1.76 -15.54 13.24
CA LYS A 65 3.01 -15.42 14.02
C LYS A 65 4.26 -15.18 13.18
N VAL A 66 4.15 -14.36 12.13
CA VAL A 66 5.32 -13.96 11.31
C VAL A 66 6.39 -13.37 12.22
N SER A 67 7.59 -13.88 12.11
CA SER A 67 8.74 -13.50 12.95
C SER A 67 10.03 -13.47 12.12
N GLU A 68 11.12 -12.99 12.72
CA GLU A 68 12.43 -12.99 12.09
C GLU A 68 12.84 -14.39 11.60
N ALA A 69 12.47 -15.45 12.32
CA ALA A 69 12.76 -16.83 11.93
C ALA A 69 12.16 -17.19 10.56
N CYS A 70 11.02 -16.60 10.17
CA CYS A 70 10.40 -16.82 8.86
C CYS A 70 11.22 -16.20 7.71
N LEU A 71 12.13 -15.27 8.00
CA LEU A 71 12.96 -14.56 7.03
C LEU A 71 14.36 -15.13 6.90
N LEU A 72 14.69 -16.15 7.70
CA LEU A 72 15.98 -16.82 7.61
C LEU A 72 16.06 -17.65 6.33
N GLY A 73 17.27 -17.70 5.75
CA GLY A 73 17.53 -18.54 4.57
C GLY A 73 17.30 -20.01 4.86
N THR A 74 16.72 -20.72 3.88
CA THR A 74 16.48 -22.16 3.94
C THR A 74 17.34 -22.89 2.90
N THR A 75 17.38 -24.23 2.98
CA THR A 75 18.09 -25.05 1.99
C THR A 75 17.44 -25.06 0.61
N GLY A 76 16.20 -24.55 0.49
CA GLY A 76 15.42 -24.53 -0.75
C GLY A 76 14.78 -25.86 -1.15
N TYR A 77 15.04 -26.95 -0.42
CA TYR A 77 14.47 -28.28 -0.73
C TYR A 77 13.04 -28.49 -0.25
N GLY A 78 12.43 -27.50 0.40
CA GLY A 78 10.99 -27.48 0.68
C GLY A 78 10.52 -28.27 1.89
N TYR A 79 11.40 -28.91 2.60
CA TYR A 79 11.07 -29.63 3.84
C TYR A 79 11.28 -28.71 5.05
N ASN A 80 10.21 -28.53 5.86
CA ASN A 80 10.23 -27.69 7.07
C ASN A 80 10.68 -26.24 6.80
N ASP A 81 10.23 -25.66 5.70
CA ASP A 81 10.48 -24.27 5.36
C ASP A 81 9.43 -23.39 6.06
N LEU A 82 9.75 -23.02 7.31
CA LEU A 82 8.86 -22.20 8.14
C LEU A 82 8.43 -20.90 7.44
N GLY A 83 9.34 -20.23 6.74
CA GLY A 83 9.03 -18.98 6.04
C GLY A 83 8.01 -19.17 4.94
N ARG A 84 8.14 -20.22 4.16
CA ARG A 84 7.23 -20.55 3.07
C ARG A 84 5.86 -20.93 3.57
N GLU A 85 5.79 -21.86 4.53
CA GLU A 85 4.53 -22.32 5.12
C GLU A 85 3.78 -21.15 5.78
N THR A 86 4.50 -20.30 6.52
CA THR A 86 3.91 -19.09 7.12
C THR A 86 3.41 -18.10 6.06
N LEU A 87 4.15 -17.89 4.97
CA LEU A 87 3.73 -17.01 3.87
C LEU A 87 2.44 -17.51 3.24
N GLU A 88 2.34 -18.82 2.97
CA GLU A 88 1.14 -19.44 2.41
C GLU A 88 -0.07 -19.29 3.34
N ALA A 89 0.12 -19.51 4.64
CA ALA A 89 -0.91 -19.30 5.65
C ALA A 89 -1.37 -17.84 5.72
N VAL A 90 -0.46 -16.87 5.59
CA VAL A 90 -0.80 -15.43 5.51
C VAL A 90 -1.64 -15.16 4.27
N TYR A 91 -1.25 -15.67 3.10
CA TYR A 91 -2.04 -15.50 1.87
C TYR A 91 -3.44 -16.12 2.01
N ALA A 92 -3.53 -17.34 2.50
CA ALA A 92 -4.82 -18.00 2.74
C ALA A 92 -5.72 -17.16 3.67
N SER A 93 -5.15 -16.61 4.75
CA SER A 93 -5.86 -15.73 5.69
C SER A 93 -6.34 -14.43 5.03
N VAL A 94 -5.49 -13.77 4.22
CA VAL A 94 -5.81 -12.50 3.55
C VAL A 94 -6.91 -12.68 2.52
N PHE A 95 -6.87 -13.76 1.74
CA PHE A 95 -7.82 -14.01 0.65
C PHE A 95 -9.02 -14.87 1.07
N HIS A 96 -9.07 -15.32 2.34
CA HIS A 96 -10.13 -16.19 2.88
C HIS A 96 -10.30 -17.47 2.08
N THR A 97 -9.17 -18.07 1.70
CA THR A 97 -9.11 -19.36 1.00
C THR A 97 -8.75 -20.47 1.98
N GLU A 98 -9.07 -21.71 1.62
CA GLU A 98 -8.74 -22.88 2.42
C GLU A 98 -7.22 -23.07 2.49
N ASP A 99 -6.52 -22.81 1.37
CA ASP A 99 -5.08 -22.92 1.26
C ASP A 99 -4.53 -21.90 0.24
N ALA A 100 -3.21 -21.75 0.19
CA ALA A 100 -2.52 -20.94 -0.79
C ALA A 100 -1.20 -21.58 -1.20
N LEU A 101 -0.83 -21.45 -2.46
CA LEU A 101 0.44 -21.93 -2.99
C LEU A 101 1.28 -20.74 -3.48
N VAL A 102 2.33 -20.40 -2.73
CA VAL A 102 3.24 -19.31 -3.05
C VAL A 102 4.64 -19.89 -3.30
N ARG A 103 5.01 -20.01 -4.56
CA ARG A 103 6.26 -20.65 -4.99
C ARG A 103 6.97 -19.79 -6.03
N PRO A 104 8.30 -19.64 -5.93
CA PRO A 104 9.09 -18.90 -6.93
C PRO A 104 9.09 -19.60 -8.30
N GLN A 105 8.74 -20.87 -8.37
CA GLN A 105 8.61 -21.64 -9.61
C GLN A 105 7.35 -21.28 -10.40
N ILE A 106 6.35 -20.66 -9.75
CA ILE A 106 5.16 -20.15 -10.43
C ILE A 106 5.51 -18.80 -11.05
N THR A 107 5.90 -18.80 -12.31
CA THR A 107 6.57 -17.68 -12.97
C THR A 107 5.63 -16.65 -13.58
N CYS A 108 4.35 -16.95 -13.75
CA CYS A 108 3.37 -16.04 -14.35
C CYS A 108 1.93 -16.48 -14.03
N GLY A 109 0.97 -15.59 -14.29
CA GLY A 109 -0.46 -15.86 -14.06
C GLY A 109 -1.00 -17.06 -14.86
N THR A 110 -0.52 -17.27 -16.10
CA THR A 110 -0.90 -18.44 -16.90
C THR A 110 -0.45 -19.75 -16.25
N HIS A 111 0.76 -19.78 -15.67
CA HIS A 111 1.25 -20.93 -14.93
C HIS A 111 0.43 -21.18 -13.66
N ALA A 112 0.09 -20.12 -12.93
CA ALA A 112 -0.78 -20.23 -11.75
C ALA A 112 -2.16 -20.82 -12.10
N LEU A 113 -2.79 -20.34 -13.17
CA LEU A 113 -4.08 -20.86 -13.66
C LEU A 113 -4.02 -22.30 -14.14
N ALA A 114 -2.86 -22.76 -14.60
CA ALA A 114 -2.69 -24.15 -15.03
C ALA A 114 -2.47 -25.13 -13.85
N LEU A 115 -2.11 -24.59 -12.68
CA LEU A 115 -1.92 -25.37 -11.44
C LEU A 115 -3.20 -25.44 -10.59
N ALA A 116 -4.10 -24.46 -10.72
CA ALA A 116 -5.39 -24.41 -10.04
C ALA A 116 -6.41 -25.34 -10.68
#